data_190cebf5a2d861727fd344b4faeb3a43
#
_entry.id   190cebf5a2d861727fd344b4faeb3a43
#
_cell.length_a   1.000
_cell.length_b   1.000
_cell.length_c   1.000
_cell.angle_alpha   90.00
_cell.angle_beta   90.00
_cell.angle_gamma   90.00
#
_symmetry.space_group_name_H-M   'P 1'
#
loop_
_entity.id
_entity.type
_entity.pdbx_description
1 polymer ?
#
loop_
_entity_poly.entity_id
_entity_poly.type
_entity_poly.pdbx_seq_one_letter_code
_entity_poly.pdbx_strand_id
1 'polypeptide(L)'
;RERLPPPHLWPEFRFDLPELQYPKRINCGVVLLDDAIREGHGERVALYSDSGMWTFAQLLDRSNRIANVLVKDMGVVPGNRVLLRGPNNPTLVACWLAVMKAGAIAVTTMPLLRAHELSVIADRAHVEHALCDSRFAQELEHAAALGG
;
A
#
# COMPACT_ATOMS: atom_id res chain seq x y z
N ARG A 1 10.29 11.15 -12.47
CA ARG A 1 10.54 10.81 -13.90
C ARG A 1 11.97 11.14 -14.34
N GLU A 2 12.63 12.10 -13.70
CA GLU A 2 13.98 12.55 -14.04
C GLU A 2 15.09 11.50 -13.87
N ARG A 3 14.83 10.45 -13.08
CA ARG A 3 15.78 9.36 -12.80
C ARG A 3 15.49 8.06 -13.57
N LEU A 4 14.51 8.08 -14.48
CA LEU A 4 14.24 6.94 -15.33
C LEU A 4 15.25 6.87 -16.48
N PRO A 5 15.58 5.67 -16.97
CA PRO A 5 16.41 5.52 -18.16
C PRO A 5 15.78 6.25 -19.37
N PRO A 6 16.59 6.63 -20.35
CA PRO A 6 16.07 7.17 -21.59
C PRO A 6 15.04 6.25 -22.24
N PRO A 7 14.00 6.78 -22.93
CA PRO A 7 12.90 5.96 -23.47
C PRO A 7 13.34 4.81 -24.38
N HIS A 8 14.45 4.96 -25.09
CA HIS A 8 14.99 3.92 -25.99
C HIS A 8 15.55 2.69 -25.26
N LEU A 9 15.77 2.81 -23.94
CA LEU A 9 16.21 1.70 -23.07
C LEU A 9 15.03 1.04 -22.33
N TRP A 10 13.82 1.53 -22.53
CA TRP A 10 12.65 0.95 -21.88
C TRP A 10 12.27 -0.35 -22.56
N PRO A 11 11.78 -1.36 -21.82
CA PRO A 11 11.26 -2.58 -22.43
C PRO A 11 9.99 -2.27 -23.22
N GLU A 12 9.78 -3.00 -24.29
CA GLU A 12 8.49 -3.00 -24.99
C GLU A 12 7.47 -3.77 -24.14
N PHE A 13 6.44 -3.05 -23.66
CA PHE A 13 5.34 -3.66 -22.92
C PHE A 13 4.32 -4.23 -23.92
N ARG A 14 4.16 -5.55 -23.90
CA ARG A 14 3.18 -6.25 -24.74
C ARG A 14 2.01 -6.70 -23.89
N PHE A 15 0.83 -6.20 -24.21
CA PHE A 15 -0.43 -6.56 -23.57
C PHE A 15 -1.38 -7.16 -24.64
N ASP A 16 -0.88 -8.14 -25.40
CA ASP A 16 -1.59 -8.69 -26.56
C ASP A 16 -2.72 -9.65 -26.14
N LEU A 17 -2.64 -10.23 -24.92
CA LEU A 17 -3.68 -11.11 -24.42
C LEU A 17 -4.89 -10.31 -23.93
N PRO A 18 -6.12 -10.79 -24.18
CA PRO A 18 -7.34 -10.12 -23.71
C PRO A 18 -7.36 -9.85 -22.21
N GLU A 19 -6.81 -10.77 -21.41
CA GLU A 19 -6.72 -10.68 -19.96
C GLU A 19 -5.78 -9.58 -19.48
N LEU A 20 -4.88 -9.11 -20.33
CA LEU A 20 -3.92 -8.05 -20.06
C LEU A 20 -4.35 -6.67 -20.60
N GLN A 21 -5.56 -6.58 -21.15
CA GLN A 21 -6.14 -5.33 -21.64
C GLN A 21 -6.66 -4.47 -20.48
N TYR A 22 -5.76 -3.71 -19.86
CA TYR A 22 -6.12 -2.84 -18.74
C TYR A 22 -6.59 -1.46 -19.21
N PRO A 23 -7.57 -0.85 -18.52
CA PRO A 23 -7.96 0.52 -18.78
C PRO A 23 -6.81 1.49 -18.48
N LYS A 24 -6.80 2.66 -19.12
CA LYS A 24 -5.76 3.71 -18.90
C LYS A 24 -5.66 4.16 -17.44
N ARG A 25 -6.73 4.04 -16.68
CA ARG A 25 -6.80 4.35 -15.26
C ARG A 25 -7.48 3.20 -14.54
N ILE A 26 -6.79 2.65 -13.55
CA ILE A 26 -7.27 1.54 -12.73
C ILE A 26 -6.91 1.82 -11.28
N ASN A 27 -7.82 1.50 -10.36
CA ASN A 27 -7.53 1.42 -8.94
C ASN A 27 -7.49 -0.05 -8.54
N CYS A 28 -6.28 -0.56 -8.30
CA CYS A 28 -6.09 -1.99 -7.99
C CYS A 28 -6.83 -2.40 -6.69
N GLY A 29 -6.94 -1.52 -5.71
CA GLY A 29 -7.70 -1.80 -4.48
C GLY A 29 -9.18 -2.00 -4.75
N VAL A 30 -9.76 -1.22 -5.68
CA VAL A 30 -11.16 -1.38 -6.10
C VAL A 30 -11.34 -2.69 -6.85
N VAL A 31 -10.50 -2.97 -7.83
CA VAL A 31 -10.59 -4.22 -8.62
C VAL A 31 -10.44 -5.45 -7.74
N LEU A 32 -9.52 -5.45 -6.79
CA LEU A 32 -9.25 -6.61 -5.94
C LEU A 32 -10.31 -6.83 -4.86
N LEU A 33 -10.96 -5.77 -4.37
CA LEU A 33 -11.89 -5.87 -3.24
C LEU A 33 -13.35 -5.55 -3.63
N ASP A 34 -13.59 -4.36 -4.17
CA ASP A 34 -14.97 -3.93 -4.44
C ASP A 34 -15.61 -4.77 -5.54
N ASP A 35 -14.84 -5.15 -6.56
CA ASP A 35 -15.32 -6.01 -7.63
C ASP A 35 -15.60 -7.44 -7.12
N ALA A 36 -14.74 -7.99 -6.26
CA ALA A 36 -14.97 -9.29 -5.63
C ALA A 36 -16.30 -9.30 -4.83
N ILE A 37 -16.62 -8.21 -4.14
CA ILE A 37 -17.92 -8.09 -3.43
C ILE A 37 -19.07 -8.02 -4.43
N ARG A 38 -18.92 -7.23 -5.50
CA ARG A 38 -19.93 -7.05 -6.54
C ARG A 38 -20.26 -8.37 -7.27
N GLU A 39 -19.25 -9.23 -7.40
CA GLU A 39 -19.37 -10.57 -7.96
C GLU A 39 -19.92 -11.63 -6.98
N GLY A 40 -20.29 -11.22 -5.76
CA GLY A 40 -20.88 -12.10 -4.75
C GLY A 40 -19.87 -12.92 -3.94
N HIS A 41 -18.57 -12.55 -3.97
CA HIS A 41 -17.51 -13.27 -3.27
C HIS A 41 -17.27 -12.77 -1.83
N GLY A 42 -18.12 -11.90 -1.31
CA GLY A 42 -17.95 -11.23 -0.01
C GLY A 42 -17.66 -12.17 1.16
N GLU A 43 -18.36 -13.28 1.22
CA GLU A 43 -18.23 -14.27 2.31
C GLU A 43 -17.07 -15.26 2.10
N ARG A 44 -16.42 -15.25 0.94
CA ARG A 44 -15.23 -16.10 0.73
C ARG A 44 -14.08 -15.60 1.59
N VAL A 45 -13.27 -16.54 2.08
CA VAL A 45 -12.05 -16.23 2.82
C VAL A 45 -11.03 -15.60 1.87
N ALA A 46 -10.61 -14.38 2.20
CA ALA A 46 -9.58 -13.64 1.48
C ALA A 46 -8.19 -13.86 2.09
N LEU A 47 -8.10 -13.98 3.42
CA LEU A 47 -6.83 -14.11 4.13
C LEU A 47 -6.93 -15.17 5.23
N TYR A 48 -5.88 -15.97 5.36
CA TYR A 48 -5.62 -16.86 6.48
C TYR A 48 -4.45 -16.34 7.32
N SER A 49 -4.54 -16.41 8.63
CA SER A 49 -3.47 -16.03 9.54
C SER A 49 -3.57 -16.84 10.86
N ASP A 50 -2.54 -16.76 11.67
CA ASP A 50 -2.54 -17.40 13.00
C ASP A 50 -3.63 -16.85 13.93
N SER A 51 -4.08 -15.60 13.69
CA SER A 51 -5.17 -14.95 14.44
C SER A 51 -6.56 -15.24 13.87
N GLY A 52 -6.67 -16.08 12.84
CA GLY A 52 -7.93 -16.46 12.21
C GLY A 52 -8.01 -16.07 10.74
N MET A 53 -9.23 -16.06 10.21
CA MET A 53 -9.52 -15.81 8.80
C MET A 53 -10.27 -14.50 8.64
N TRP A 54 -9.99 -13.79 7.53
CA TRP A 54 -10.78 -12.63 7.10
C TRP A 54 -11.44 -12.91 5.77
N THR A 55 -12.73 -12.60 5.65
CA THR A 55 -13.45 -12.65 4.37
C THR A 55 -13.12 -11.42 3.51
N PHE A 56 -13.48 -11.45 2.23
CA PHE A 56 -13.37 -10.26 1.36
C PHE A 56 -14.16 -9.09 1.91
N ALA A 57 -15.37 -9.31 2.45
CA ALA A 57 -16.17 -8.25 3.06
C ALA A 57 -15.49 -7.61 4.27
N GLN A 58 -14.89 -8.40 5.15
CA GLN A 58 -14.15 -7.91 6.30
C GLN A 58 -12.89 -7.14 5.90
N LEU A 59 -12.15 -7.63 4.90
CA LEU A 59 -10.97 -6.98 4.37
C LEU A 59 -11.32 -5.64 3.72
N LEU A 60 -12.41 -5.60 2.94
CA LEU A 60 -12.92 -4.36 2.33
C LEU A 60 -13.32 -3.32 3.38
N ASP A 61 -14.10 -3.70 4.40
CA ASP A 61 -14.50 -2.78 5.47
C ASP A 61 -13.27 -2.15 6.14
N ARG A 62 -12.29 -2.97 6.55
CA ARG A 62 -11.07 -2.48 7.20
C ARG A 62 -10.25 -1.59 6.28
N SER A 63 -10.06 -1.99 5.02
CA SER A 63 -9.34 -1.18 4.04
C SER A 63 -10.01 0.17 3.79
N ASN A 64 -11.34 0.20 3.73
CA ASN A 64 -12.10 1.45 3.57
C ASN A 64 -11.95 2.38 4.78
N ARG A 65 -11.99 1.85 6.00
CA ARG A 65 -11.77 2.65 7.23
C ARG A 65 -10.38 3.26 7.24
N ILE A 66 -9.35 2.47 6.94
CA ILE A 66 -7.96 2.96 6.87
C ILE A 66 -7.81 3.99 5.75
N ALA A 67 -8.39 3.76 4.57
CA ALA A 67 -8.36 4.71 3.46
C ALA A 67 -9.05 6.04 3.84
N ASN A 68 -10.14 6.01 4.60
CA ASN A 68 -10.78 7.21 5.12
C ASN A 68 -9.86 7.99 6.08
N VAL A 69 -9.15 7.31 6.98
CA VAL A 69 -8.16 7.94 7.87
C VAL A 69 -7.05 8.59 7.04
N LEU A 70 -6.49 7.88 6.06
CA LEU A 70 -5.45 8.43 5.18
C LEU A 70 -5.91 9.71 4.48
N VAL A 71 -7.11 9.70 3.91
CA VAL A 71 -7.59 10.84 3.10
C VAL A 71 -8.13 11.97 3.98
N LYS A 72 -8.93 11.66 5.01
CA LYS A 72 -9.66 12.69 5.78
C LYS A 72 -8.86 13.26 6.94
N ASP A 73 -8.12 12.39 7.65
CA ASP A 73 -7.44 12.78 8.88
C ASP A 73 -5.95 13.09 8.62
N MET A 74 -5.32 12.36 7.71
CA MET A 74 -3.90 12.55 7.36
C MET A 74 -3.68 13.41 6.12
N GLY A 75 -4.74 13.76 5.37
CA GLY A 75 -4.64 14.63 4.19
C GLY A 75 -3.94 14.00 2.99
N VAL A 76 -3.86 12.67 2.91
CA VAL A 76 -3.24 11.95 1.80
C VAL A 76 -3.99 12.24 0.50
N VAL A 77 -3.26 12.64 -0.52
CA VAL A 77 -3.78 12.85 -1.89
C VAL A 77 -3.17 11.84 -2.87
N PRO A 78 -3.80 11.59 -4.02
CA PRO A 78 -3.26 10.68 -5.02
C PRO A 78 -1.82 11.02 -5.41
N GLY A 79 -0.95 10.01 -5.37
CA GLY A 79 0.49 10.16 -5.65
C GLY A 79 1.37 10.38 -4.42
N ASN A 80 0.83 10.69 -3.23
CA ASN A 80 1.61 10.68 -2.01
C ASN A 80 2.19 9.29 -1.74
N ARG A 81 3.36 9.24 -1.09
CA ARG A 81 4.00 8.00 -0.65
C ARG A 81 3.66 7.76 0.80
N VAL A 82 3.16 6.56 1.07
CA VAL A 82 2.82 6.11 2.42
C VAL A 82 3.71 4.92 2.78
N LEU A 83 4.58 5.10 3.76
CA LEU A 83 5.43 4.02 4.27
C LEU A 83 4.58 3.03 5.08
N LEU A 84 4.73 1.76 4.78
CA LEU A 84 4.09 0.68 5.52
C LEU A 84 5.15 -0.12 6.29
N ARG A 85 4.99 -0.19 7.62
CA ARG A 85 5.90 -0.89 8.52
C ARG A 85 5.14 -1.76 9.50
N GLY A 86 5.22 -3.05 9.34
CA GLY A 86 4.54 -4.01 10.19
C GLY A 86 4.88 -5.45 9.81
N PRO A 87 4.49 -6.42 10.64
CA PRO A 87 4.65 -7.83 10.33
C PRO A 87 3.67 -8.26 9.25
N ASN A 88 3.94 -9.37 8.58
CA ASN A 88 3.03 -10.00 7.63
C ASN A 88 1.78 -10.51 8.35
N ASN A 89 0.75 -9.69 8.40
CA ASN A 89 -0.54 -10.02 8.99
C ASN A 89 -1.69 -9.39 8.18
N PRO A 90 -2.95 -9.77 8.43
CA PRO A 90 -4.09 -9.22 7.70
C PRO A 90 -4.22 -7.70 7.78
N THR A 91 -3.80 -7.08 8.88
CA THR A 91 -3.83 -5.62 9.03
C THR A 91 -2.88 -4.92 8.07
N LEU A 92 -1.66 -5.46 7.87
CA LEU A 92 -0.71 -4.90 6.89
C LEU A 92 -1.29 -4.98 5.47
N VAL A 93 -1.96 -6.07 5.11
CA VAL A 93 -2.64 -6.22 3.82
C VAL A 93 -3.76 -5.18 3.68
N ALA A 94 -4.57 -4.97 4.72
CA ALA A 94 -5.61 -3.95 4.71
C ALA A 94 -5.02 -2.53 4.54
N CYS A 95 -3.92 -2.22 5.20
CA CYS A 95 -3.19 -0.96 5.03
C CYS A 95 -2.70 -0.78 3.59
N TRP A 96 -2.10 -1.82 3.00
CA TRP A 96 -1.61 -1.78 1.63
C TRP A 96 -2.74 -1.53 0.62
N LEU A 97 -3.85 -2.23 0.75
CA LEU A 97 -5.04 -2.03 -0.08
C LEU A 97 -5.67 -0.64 0.13
N ALA A 98 -5.68 -0.15 1.37
CA ALA A 98 -6.16 1.19 1.70
C ALA A 98 -5.34 2.30 1.02
N VAL A 99 -4.01 2.17 1.02
CA VAL A 99 -3.11 3.11 0.33
C VAL A 99 -3.41 3.13 -1.17
N MET A 100 -3.59 1.96 -1.79
CA MET A 100 -3.98 1.88 -3.21
C MET A 100 -5.37 2.47 -3.47
N LYS A 101 -6.35 2.22 -2.58
CA LYS A 101 -7.70 2.79 -2.72
C LYS A 101 -7.68 4.31 -2.61
N ALA A 102 -6.82 4.88 -1.78
CA ALA A 102 -6.59 6.32 -1.70
C ALA A 102 -5.86 6.91 -2.91
N GLY A 103 -5.41 6.08 -3.86
CA GLY A 103 -4.62 6.51 -5.01
C GLY A 103 -3.17 6.86 -4.66
N ALA A 104 -2.73 6.51 -3.46
CA ALA A 104 -1.38 6.73 -2.98
C ALA A 104 -0.44 5.57 -3.36
N ILE A 105 0.85 5.75 -3.11
CA ILE A 105 1.91 4.79 -3.43
C ILE A 105 2.40 4.15 -2.14
N ALA A 106 2.28 2.82 -2.03
CA ALA A 106 2.76 2.08 -0.88
C ALA A 106 4.29 1.88 -0.96
N VAL A 107 4.99 2.32 0.08
CA VAL A 107 6.42 2.08 0.30
C VAL A 107 6.55 1.06 1.43
N THR A 108 6.63 -0.21 1.07
CA THR A 108 6.67 -1.29 2.05
C THR A 108 8.08 -1.49 2.60
N THR A 109 8.21 -1.64 3.91
CA THR A 109 9.48 -1.86 4.59
C THR A 109 9.42 -3.05 5.53
N MET A 110 10.58 -3.71 5.72
CA MET A 110 10.70 -4.80 6.68
C MET A 110 10.78 -4.28 8.12
N PRO A 111 10.17 -4.97 9.10
CA PRO A 111 10.26 -4.62 10.52
C PRO A 111 11.70 -4.61 11.07
N LEU A 112 12.62 -5.33 10.43
CA LEU A 112 14.03 -5.46 10.87
C LEU A 112 14.89 -4.25 10.52
N LEU A 113 14.45 -3.37 9.61
CA LEU A 113 15.21 -2.17 9.25
C LEU A 113 15.32 -1.22 10.45
N ARG A 114 16.48 -0.59 10.59
CA ARG A 114 16.77 0.39 11.62
C ARG A 114 16.56 1.81 11.12
N ALA A 115 16.68 2.77 12.02
CA ALA A 115 16.42 4.18 11.74
C ALA A 115 17.19 4.72 10.53
N HIS A 116 18.47 4.35 10.38
CA HIS A 116 19.30 4.83 9.27
C HIS A 116 18.78 4.34 7.91
N GLU A 117 18.50 3.03 7.76
CA GLU A 117 17.95 2.50 6.50
C GLU A 117 16.58 3.10 6.20
N LEU A 118 15.75 3.26 7.22
CA LEU A 118 14.41 3.84 7.08
C LEU A 118 14.50 5.31 6.64
N SER A 119 15.42 6.12 7.19
CA SER A 119 15.60 7.51 6.78
C SER A 119 16.04 7.62 5.32
N VAL A 120 16.97 6.76 4.88
CA VAL A 120 17.40 6.71 3.47
C VAL A 120 16.26 6.33 2.53
N ILE A 121 15.40 5.36 2.93
CA ILE A 121 14.25 4.96 2.13
C ILE A 121 13.22 6.09 2.07
N ALA A 122 12.92 6.71 3.21
CA ALA A 122 11.96 7.79 3.32
C ALA A 122 12.37 9.00 2.46
N ASP A 123 13.63 9.41 2.54
CA ASP A 123 14.19 10.50 1.72
C ASP A 123 14.10 10.18 0.23
N ARG A 124 14.62 9.03 -0.20
CA ARG A 124 14.64 8.65 -1.63
C ARG A 124 13.25 8.48 -2.24
N ALA A 125 12.31 7.99 -1.45
CA ALA A 125 10.92 7.79 -1.89
C ALA A 125 10.06 9.03 -1.66
N HIS A 126 10.57 10.10 -1.03
CA HIS A 126 9.79 11.27 -0.64
C HIS A 126 8.55 10.89 0.17
N VAL A 127 8.77 10.12 1.24
CA VAL A 127 7.70 9.67 2.14
C VAL A 127 7.27 10.81 3.04
N GLU A 128 5.98 11.12 3.05
CA GLU A 128 5.39 12.16 3.93
C GLU A 128 4.47 11.55 4.99
N HIS A 129 3.98 10.32 4.77
CA HIS A 129 3.04 9.64 5.63
C HIS A 129 3.50 8.22 5.93
N ALA A 130 3.14 7.70 7.10
CA ALA A 130 3.45 6.32 7.46
C ALA A 130 2.30 5.65 8.22
N LEU A 131 2.09 4.37 7.98
CA LEU A 131 1.31 3.47 8.80
C LEU A 131 2.26 2.44 9.41
N CYS A 132 2.40 2.46 10.73
CA CYS A 132 3.35 1.65 11.45
C CYS A 132 2.66 0.86 12.56
N ASP A 133 2.99 -0.42 12.69
CA ASP A 133 2.65 -1.19 13.89
C ASP A 133 3.40 -0.61 15.09
N SER A 134 2.69 -0.35 16.19
CA SER A 134 3.24 0.33 17.38
C SER A 134 4.49 -0.33 17.95
N ARG A 135 4.65 -1.64 17.77
CA ARG A 135 5.84 -2.40 18.19
C ARG A 135 7.11 -1.98 17.47
N PHE A 136 7.01 -1.32 16.32
CA PHE A 136 8.14 -0.90 15.47
C PHE A 136 8.21 0.63 15.30
N ALA A 137 7.42 1.38 16.07
CA ALA A 137 7.32 2.83 15.94
C ALA A 137 8.63 3.54 16.30
N GLN A 138 9.34 3.07 17.32
CA GLN A 138 10.56 3.71 17.82
C GLN A 138 11.62 3.94 16.74
N GLU A 139 11.90 2.92 15.92
CA GLU A 139 12.89 3.06 14.83
C GLU A 139 12.41 4.04 13.73
N LEU A 140 11.10 4.10 13.51
CA LEU A 140 10.53 5.05 12.55
C LEU A 140 10.59 6.49 13.06
N GLU A 141 10.32 6.70 14.34
CA GLU A 141 10.46 8.01 15.00
C GLU A 141 11.92 8.51 14.97
N HIS A 142 12.87 7.61 15.25
CA HIS A 142 14.29 7.94 15.13
C HIS A 142 14.68 8.26 13.67
N ALA A 143 14.13 7.53 12.69
CA ALA A 143 14.36 7.79 11.28
C ALA A 143 13.84 9.18 10.85
N ALA A 144 12.66 9.55 11.32
CA ALA A 144 12.09 10.87 11.07
C ALA A 144 12.96 12.00 11.65
N ALA A 145 13.57 11.76 12.80
CA ALA A 145 14.50 12.74 13.43
C ALA A 145 15.84 12.87 12.67
N LEU A 146 16.24 11.87 11.88
CA LEU A 146 17.47 11.90 11.05
C LEU A 146 17.26 12.60 9.70
N GLY A 147 16.03 12.64 9.20
CA GLY A 147 15.68 13.13 7.85
C GLY A 147 15.11 14.55 7.83
N GLY A 148 15.23 15.32 8.93
CA GLY A 148 14.72 16.67 9.12
C GLY A 148 15.24 17.75 8.18
#